data_d4629a6d1eab714100e8bcb28491c287
#
_entry.id   d4629a6d1eab714100e8bcb28491c287
#
_cell.length_a   1.000
_cell.length_b   1.000
_cell.length_c   1.000
_cell.angle_alpha   90.00
_cell.angle_beta   90.00
_cell.angle_gamma   90.00
#
_symmetry.space_group_name_H-M   'P 1'
#
loop_
_entity.id
_entity.type
_entity.pdbx_description
1 polymer ?
#
loop_
_entity_poly.entity_id
_entity_poly.type
_entity_poly.pdbx_seq_one_letter_code
_entity_poly.pdbx_strand_id
1 'polypeptide(L)'
;MRRRIVISLLLSVSAVLVLGVSPAKTPNVLIIQDELPQMEVLARFLREVGKLPVTIVDQQSVPEDLSVYKAVVVFIHRELLEKTEMAIIEYTRSGGRLVCLHHSISSGKALNRFYFDFLGMRLDKGPAETGGYEWKAGSYVLVNLNSQHFITNHNVDWDQKFTYTPSDYPSSQRKYPGITLGADSEVFLNHKFTDGREKTVLCGIVYRDPESGKTYMQDRGAWIKKQGDGTIVYFMPGHAVSDYQNENISQIILNAIRWSSTRSR
;
A
#
# COMPACT_ATOMS: atom_id res chain seq x y z
N MET A 1 -3.81 -56.84 -71.85
CA MET A 1 -4.06 -55.54 -71.17
C MET A 1 -3.81 -55.72 -69.69
N ARG A 2 -2.66 -55.20 -69.14
CA ARG A 2 -2.34 -55.24 -67.71
C ARG A 2 -2.57 -53.83 -67.11
N ARG A 3 -3.55 -53.71 -66.21
CA ARG A 3 -3.81 -52.47 -65.46
C ARG A 3 -2.80 -52.36 -64.33
N ARG A 4 -2.02 -51.26 -64.32
CA ARG A 4 -1.16 -50.88 -63.22
C ARG A 4 -1.99 -50.08 -62.22
N ILE A 5 -2.05 -50.54 -60.98
CA ILE A 5 -2.65 -49.83 -59.87
C ILE A 5 -1.51 -48.99 -59.24
N VAL A 6 -1.68 -47.65 -59.22
CA VAL A 6 -0.78 -46.73 -58.54
C VAL A 6 -1.40 -46.45 -57.16
N ILE A 7 -0.73 -46.90 -56.11
CA ILE A 7 -1.11 -46.59 -54.71
C ILE A 7 -0.37 -45.35 -54.33
N SER A 8 -1.09 -44.21 -54.17
CA SER A 8 -0.56 -42.97 -53.61
C SER A 8 -0.59 -43.02 -52.06
N LEU A 9 0.59 -43.03 -51.48
CA LEU A 9 0.76 -42.98 -50.03
C LEU A 9 0.71 -41.50 -49.59
N LEU A 10 -0.37 -41.06 -48.92
CA LEU A 10 -0.48 -39.75 -48.29
C LEU A 10 0.20 -39.80 -46.90
N LEU A 11 1.37 -39.18 -46.78
CA LEU A 11 2.00 -38.90 -45.48
C LEU A 11 1.32 -37.69 -44.86
N SER A 12 0.56 -37.92 -43.81
CA SER A 12 0.04 -36.85 -42.94
C SER A 12 1.13 -36.45 -41.91
N VAL A 13 1.71 -35.28 -42.09
CA VAL A 13 2.60 -34.66 -41.09
C VAL A 13 1.75 -33.98 -40.06
N SER A 14 1.64 -34.57 -38.86
CA SER A 14 0.99 -33.95 -37.72
C SER A 14 2.01 -32.97 -37.06
N ALA A 15 1.80 -31.67 -37.24
CA ALA A 15 2.55 -30.62 -36.51
C ALA A 15 2.08 -30.61 -35.07
N VAL A 16 2.91 -31.07 -34.15
CA VAL A 16 2.70 -30.91 -32.70
C VAL A 16 3.03 -29.48 -32.33
N LEU A 17 1.99 -28.68 -32.08
CA LEU A 17 2.13 -27.33 -31.55
C LEU A 17 2.55 -27.42 -30.06
N VAL A 18 3.84 -27.29 -29.76
CA VAL A 18 4.34 -27.15 -28.38
C VAL A 18 4.02 -25.75 -27.93
N LEU A 19 2.89 -25.59 -27.23
CA LEU A 19 2.60 -24.37 -26.47
C LEU A 19 3.65 -24.26 -25.37
N GLY A 20 4.65 -23.43 -25.62
CA GLY A 20 5.64 -23.06 -24.61
C GLY A 20 4.95 -22.34 -23.45
N VAL A 21 4.74 -23.03 -22.33
CA VAL A 21 4.33 -22.41 -21.09
C VAL A 21 5.52 -21.56 -20.63
N SER A 22 5.45 -20.25 -20.86
CA SER A 22 6.40 -19.31 -20.23
C SER A 22 6.38 -19.55 -18.73
N PRO A 23 7.54 -19.71 -18.06
CA PRO A 23 7.56 -19.86 -16.63
C PRO A 23 6.88 -18.62 -16.01
N ALA A 24 5.88 -18.86 -15.16
CA ALA A 24 5.20 -17.78 -14.45
C ALA A 24 6.27 -16.94 -13.74
N LYS A 25 6.40 -15.66 -14.11
CA LYS A 25 7.36 -14.73 -13.48
C LYS A 25 7.07 -14.77 -11.99
N THR A 26 8.08 -15.06 -11.16
CA THR A 26 7.96 -15.00 -9.71
C THR A 26 7.54 -13.57 -9.34
N PRO A 27 6.44 -13.39 -8.61
CA PRO A 27 5.94 -12.06 -8.30
C PRO A 27 6.98 -11.30 -7.49
N ASN A 28 7.58 -10.26 -8.07
CA ASN A 28 8.60 -9.42 -7.45
C ASN A 28 7.94 -8.15 -6.88
N VAL A 29 8.48 -7.63 -5.77
CA VAL A 29 8.09 -6.36 -5.14
C VAL A 29 9.21 -5.36 -5.33
N LEU A 30 8.88 -4.16 -5.80
CA LEU A 30 9.80 -3.04 -5.81
C LEU A 30 9.53 -2.14 -4.61
N ILE A 31 10.56 -1.77 -3.86
CA ILE A 31 10.52 -0.73 -2.82
C ILE A 31 11.32 0.47 -3.32
N ILE A 32 10.68 1.62 -3.42
CA ILE A 32 11.31 2.91 -3.75
C ILE A 32 11.39 3.72 -2.46
N GLN A 33 12.59 4.11 -2.04
CA GLN A 33 12.82 4.69 -0.72
C GLN A 33 13.88 5.81 -0.73
N ASP A 34 13.90 6.61 0.33
CA ASP A 34 14.97 7.55 0.68
C ASP A 34 15.45 7.38 2.15
N GLU A 35 14.93 6.38 2.87
CA GLU A 35 15.33 5.98 4.24
C GLU A 35 15.45 4.46 4.31
N LEU A 36 16.65 3.94 4.09
CA LEU A 36 16.92 2.52 3.90
C LEU A 36 16.64 1.62 5.12
N PRO A 37 17.00 2.00 6.38
CA PRO A 37 16.92 1.07 7.52
C PRO A 37 15.52 0.49 7.75
N GLN A 38 14.46 1.30 7.64
CA GLN A 38 13.07 0.87 7.78
C GLN A 38 12.71 -0.15 6.69
N MET A 39 13.12 0.15 5.46
CA MET A 39 12.80 -0.68 4.29
C MET A 39 13.59 -1.99 4.25
N GLU A 40 14.77 -2.06 4.86
CA GLU A 40 15.49 -3.33 5.03
C GLU A 40 14.76 -4.30 5.96
N VAL A 41 14.18 -3.79 7.06
CA VAL A 41 13.39 -4.61 7.99
C VAL A 41 12.14 -5.14 7.28
N LEU A 42 11.38 -4.26 6.62
CA LEU A 42 10.21 -4.67 5.85
C LEU A 42 10.58 -5.67 4.75
N ALA A 43 11.63 -5.41 3.98
CA ALA A 43 12.05 -6.29 2.90
C ALA A 43 12.47 -7.68 3.40
N ARG A 44 13.12 -7.75 4.56
CA ARG A 44 13.44 -9.02 5.20
C ARG A 44 12.16 -9.80 5.52
N PHE A 45 11.20 -9.18 6.17
CA PHE A 45 9.90 -9.81 6.46
C PHE A 45 9.20 -10.29 5.18
N LEU A 46 9.16 -9.47 4.14
CA LEU A 46 8.55 -9.84 2.85
C LEU A 46 9.25 -11.04 2.19
N ARG A 47 10.58 -11.16 2.33
CA ARG A 47 11.35 -12.29 1.81
C ARG A 47 11.17 -13.55 2.66
N GLU A 48 11.29 -13.43 3.98
CA GLU A 48 11.33 -14.58 4.90
C GLU A 48 9.93 -15.14 5.19
N VAL A 49 8.96 -14.28 5.49
CA VAL A 49 7.57 -14.68 5.77
C VAL A 49 6.74 -14.69 4.49
N GLY A 50 6.87 -13.63 3.69
CA GLY A 50 6.12 -13.47 2.46
C GLY A 50 6.59 -14.37 1.32
N LYS A 51 7.82 -14.91 1.37
CA LYS A 51 8.45 -15.65 0.25
C LYS A 51 8.39 -14.86 -1.07
N LEU A 52 8.48 -13.53 -0.98
CA LEU A 52 8.46 -12.63 -2.13
C LEU A 52 9.87 -12.14 -2.43
N PRO A 53 10.35 -12.21 -3.67
CA PRO A 53 11.53 -11.48 -4.09
C PRO A 53 11.29 -9.97 -3.94
N VAL A 54 12.25 -9.25 -3.38
CA VAL A 54 12.15 -7.80 -3.14
C VAL A 54 13.39 -7.11 -3.69
N THR A 55 13.17 -6.08 -4.51
CA THR A 55 14.20 -5.14 -4.96
C THR A 55 14.00 -3.81 -4.23
N ILE A 56 15.06 -3.22 -3.69
CA ILE A 56 15.05 -1.90 -3.05
C ILE A 56 15.87 -0.96 -3.90
N VAL A 57 15.33 0.20 -4.20
CA VAL A 57 16.01 1.25 -4.98
C VAL A 57 15.77 2.63 -4.37
N ASP A 58 16.65 3.58 -4.67
CA ASP A 58 16.37 5.00 -4.50
C ASP A 58 15.58 5.56 -5.70
N GLN A 59 15.16 6.82 -5.62
CA GLN A 59 14.37 7.46 -6.67
C GLN A 59 15.13 7.62 -8.00
N GLN A 60 16.46 7.75 -7.97
CA GLN A 60 17.30 7.91 -9.16
C GLN A 60 17.36 6.60 -9.95
N SER A 61 17.26 5.48 -9.25
CA SER A 61 17.41 4.12 -9.77
C SER A 61 16.08 3.43 -10.09
N VAL A 62 14.96 4.18 -10.14
CA VAL A 62 13.65 3.62 -10.49
C VAL A 62 13.67 3.08 -11.91
N PRO A 63 13.32 1.78 -12.12
CA PRO A 63 13.23 1.17 -13.43
C PRO A 63 12.23 1.88 -14.35
N GLU A 64 12.49 1.86 -15.66
CA GLU A 64 11.57 2.44 -16.64
C GLU A 64 10.26 1.67 -16.74
N ASP A 65 10.31 0.35 -16.65
CA ASP A 65 9.14 -0.53 -16.70
C ASP A 65 8.82 -1.08 -15.30
N LEU A 66 7.77 -0.56 -14.69
CA LEU A 66 7.24 -1.05 -13.43
C LEU A 66 6.22 -2.18 -13.58
N SER A 67 5.74 -2.48 -14.78
CA SER A 67 4.70 -3.50 -15.04
C SER A 67 5.12 -4.93 -14.68
N VAL A 68 6.43 -5.15 -14.56
CA VAL A 68 7.02 -6.44 -14.17
C VAL A 68 6.87 -6.75 -12.68
N TYR A 69 6.54 -5.74 -11.86
CA TYR A 69 6.38 -5.89 -10.42
C TYR A 69 4.93 -6.17 -10.05
N LYS A 70 4.73 -7.09 -9.10
CA LYS A 70 3.43 -7.39 -8.53
C LYS A 70 2.88 -6.23 -7.70
N ALA A 71 3.77 -5.54 -7.00
CA ALA A 71 3.47 -4.34 -6.23
C ALA A 71 4.69 -3.41 -6.19
N VAL A 72 4.41 -2.12 -6.15
CA VAL A 72 5.39 -1.07 -5.89
C VAL A 72 5.08 -0.47 -4.53
N VAL A 73 6.07 -0.48 -3.63
CA VAL A 73 6.00 0.12 -2.29
C VAL A 73 6.78 1.43 -2.34
N VAL A 74 6.18 2.51 -1.86
CA VAL A 74 6.81 3.84 -1.81
C VAL A 74 6.97 4.28 -0.36
N PHE A 75 8.22 4.55 0.02
CA PHE A 75 8.60 5.11 1.31
C PHE A 75 9.60 6.24 1.10
N ILE A 76 9.10 7.42 0.85
CA ILE A 76 9.89 8.61 0.51
C ILE A 76 9.47 9.75 1.42
N HIS A 77 10.41 10.33 2.18
CA HIS A 77 10.16 11.43 3.08
C HIS A 77 10.00 12.75 2.31
N ARG A 78 10.90 13.01 1.38
CA ARG A 78 10.95 14.25 0.60
C ARG A 78 9.94 14.26 -0.55
N GLU A 79 9.99 15.26 -1.40
CA GLU A 79 9.28 15.31 -2.67
C GLU A 79 9.67 14.13 -3.57
N LEU A 80 8.75 13.71 -4.41
CA LEU A 80 9.07 12.75 -5.46
C LEU A 80 9.80 13.46 -6.60
N LEU A 81 10.82 12.82 -7.14
CA LEU A 81 11.35 13.23 -8.44
C LEU A 81 10.24 13.08 -9.50
N GLU A 82 10.17 14.01 -10.46
CA GLU A 82 9.15 14.00 -11.51
C GLU A 82 9.07 12.64 -12.23
N LYS A 83 10.21 12.03 -12.53
CA LYS A 83 10.27 10.69 -13.13
C LYS A 83 9.60 9.64 -12.23
N THR A 84 9.84 9.68 -10.93
CA THR A 84 9.25 8.73 -9.98
C THR A 84 7.74 8.97 -9.84
N GLU A 85 7.33 10.23 -9.71
CA GLU A 85 5.90 10.61 -9.65
C GLU A 85 5.14 10.06 -10.86
N MET A 86 5.62 10.33 -12.07
CA MET A 86 4.97 9.89 -13.30
C MET A 86 4.97 8.35 -13.43
N ALA A 87 6.07 7.68 -13.10
CA ALA A 87 6.17 6.23 -13.19
C ALA A 87 5.17 5.51 -12.28
N ILE A 88 5.03 5.93 -11.02
CA ILE A 88 4.08 5.28 -10.08
C ILE A 88 2.63 5.60 -10.42
N ILE A 89 2.34 6.79 -10.96
CA ILE A 89 1.00 7.16 -11.44
C ILE A 89 0.61 6.27 -12.62
N GLU A 90 1.46 6.16 -13.63
CA GLU A 90 1.21 5.34 -14.82
C GLU A 90 1.08 3.86 -14.46
N TYR A 91 2.03 3.32 -13.68
CA TYR A 91 1.97 1.95 -13.17
C TYR A 91 0.63 1.63 -12.51
N THR A 92 0.16 2.54 -11.65
CA THR A 92 -1.09 2.32 -10.93
C THR A 92 -2.29 2.39 -11.87
N ARG A 93 -2.34 3.41 -12.75
CA ARG A 93 -3.45 3.57 -13.70
C ARG A 93 -3.58 2.38 -14.65
N SER A 94 -2.47 1.77 -15.00
CA SER A 94 -2.38 0.58 -15.87
C SER A 94 -2.63 -0.76 -15.14
N GLY A 95 -3.16 -0.75 -13.92
CA GLY A 95 -3.54 -1.95 -13.18
C GLY A 95 -2.59 -2.35 -12.06
N GLY A 96 -1.53 -1.59 -11.84
CA GLY A 96 -0.54 -1.85 -10.79
C GLY A 96 -1.07 -1.62 -9.38
N ARG A 97 -0.39 -2.23 -8.40
CA ARG A 97 -0.67 -2.05 -6.98
C ARG A 97 0.40 -1.18 -6.35
N LEU A 98 0.00 0.00 -5.94
CA LEU A 98 0.84 0.95 -5.23
C LEU A 98 0.55 0.87 -3.73
N VAL A 99 1.59 0.62 -2.92
CA VAL A 99 1.51 0.65 -1.46
C VAL A 99 2.32 1.85 -0.98
N CYS A 100 1.62 2.86 -0.47
CA CYS A 100 2.19 4.10 0.05
C CYS A 100 2.34 3.98 1.57
N LEU A 101 3.56 4.14 2.08
CA LEU A 101 3.86 4.03 3.50
C LEU A 101 4.15 5.41 4.09
N HIS A 102 3.67 5.63 5.30
CA HIS A 102 3.97 6.74 6.20
C HIS A 102 4.26 8.07 5.49
N HIS A 103 5.54 8.39 5.28
CA HIS A 103 6.01 9.64 4.66
C HIS A 103 5.48 9.89 3.24
N SER A 104 4.83 8.92 2.61
CA SER A 104 4.22 9.13 1.29
C SER A 104 3.14 10.21 1.26
N ILE A 105 2.68 10.72 2.41
CA ILE A 105 1.75 11.85 2.52
C ILE A 105 2.34 13.04 3.28
N SER A 106 3.65 13.08 3.50
CA SER A 106 4.30 14.22 4.15
C SER A 106 4.13 15.52 3.35
N SER A 107 4.26 16.67 4.03
CA SER A 107 4.05 18.00 3.43
C SER A 107 4.98 18.30 2.24
N GLY A 108 6.16 17.67 2.16
CA GLY A 108 7.06 17.79 1.02
C GLY A 108 6.41 17.39 -0.31
N LYS A 109 5.42 16.48 -0.28
CA LYS A 109 4.67 16.06 -1.48
C LYS A 109 3.76 17.16 -2.06
N ALA A 110 3.54 18.26 -1.32
CA ALA A 110 2.82 19.43 -1.87
C ALA A 110 3.59 20.14 -2.99
N LEU A 111 4.88 19.88 -3.16
CA LEU A 111 5.70 20.36 -4.27
C LEU A 111 5.47 19.54 -5.56
N ASN A 112 4.96 18.34 -5.45
CA ASN A 112 4.63 17.48 -6.57
C ASN A 112 3.37 17.96 -7.31
N ARG A 113 3.42 17.90 -8.63
CA ARG A 113 2.37 18.48 -9.48
C ARG A 113 1.05 17.71 -9.46
N PHE A 114 1.11 16.37 -9.42
CA PHE A 114 -0.05 15.52 -9.63
C PHE A 114 -0.34 14.59 -8.45
N TYR A 115 0.61 14.45 -7.54
CA TYR A 115 0.61 13.36 -6.56
C TYR A 115 -0.56 13.42 -5.59
N PHE A 116 -0.86 14.58 -5.00
CA PHE A 116 -1.98 14.69 -4.06
C PHE A 116 -3.34 14.53 -4.74
N ASP A 117 -3.50 15.03 -5.97
CA ASP A 117 -4.70 14.78 -6.76
C ASP A 117 -4.83 13.30 -7.13
N PHE A 118 -3.71 12.65 -7.47
CA PHE A 118 -3.66 11.21 -7.71
C PHE A 118 -4.05 10.41 -6.46
N LEU A 119 -3.56 10.78 -5.28
CA LEU A 119 -4.01 10.20 -4.01
C LEU A 119 -5.44 10.61 -3.64
N GLY A 120 -5.97 11.69 -4.19
CA GLY A 120 -7.27 12.28 -3.84
C GLY A 120 -7.29 12.82 -2.41
N MET A 121 -6.27 13.57 -2.05
CA MET A 121 -6.13 14.15 -0.72
C MET A 121 -5.52 15.54 -0.75
N ARG A 122 -5.62 16.26 0.36
CA ARG A 122 -4.93 17.53 0.59
C ARG A 122 -4.52 17.70 2.04
N LEU A 123 -3.57 18.61 2.24
CA LEU A 123 -3.10 19.05 3.56
C LEU A 123 -3.46 20.53 3.73
N ASP A 124 -4.40 20.81 4.61
CA ASP A 124 -4.80 22.20 4.91
C ASP A 124 -3.77 22.82 5.85
N LYS A 125 -3.47 24.11 5.65
CA LYS A 125 -2.58 24.87 6.57
C LYS A 125 -3.29 25.19 7.87
N GLY A 126 -2.52 25.39 8.93
CA GLY A 126 -3.01 25.81 10.24
C GLY A 126 -2.76 24.77 11.34
N PRO A 127 -3.10 25.11 12.60
CA PRO A 127 -2.91 24.21 13.73
C PRO A 127 -3.82 22.98 13.66
N ALA A 128 -3.36 21.85 14.22
CA ALA A 128 -4.16 20.62 14.26
C ALA A 128 -5.47 20.80 15.02
N GLU A 129 -5.51 21.66 16.03
CA GLU A 129 -6.70 21.96 16.83
C GLU A 129 -7.84 22.55 16.01
N THR A 130 -7.52 23.26 14.94
CA THR A 130 -8.48 23.90 14.02
C THR A 130 -8.65 23.14 12.71
N GLY A 131 -8.07 21.94 12.59
CA GLY A 131 -8.20 21.06 11.42
C GLY A 131 -7.11 21.22 10.37
N GLY A 132 -6.04 21.97 10.67
CA GLY A 132 -4.83 22.03 9.86
C GLY A 132 -4.01 20.74 9.95
N TYR A 133 -3.23 20.47 8.92
CA TYR A 133 -2.33 19.32 8.93
C TYR A 133 -1.11 19.57 9.82
N GLU A 134 -0.83 18.63 10.69
CA GLU A 134 0.40 18.58 11.47
C GLU A 134 0.90 17.14 11.57
N TRP A 135 2.22 16.99 11.69
CA TRP A 135 2.84 15.77 12.16
C TRP A 135 3.15 15.89 13.66
N LYS A 136 3.03 14.80 14.38
CA LYS A 136 3.33 14.72 15.81
C LYS A 136 4.12 13.45 16.09
N ALA A 137 5.30 13.59 16.72
CA ALA A 137 6.05 12.44 17.22
C ALA A 137 5.38 11.86 18.46
N GLY A 138 5.47 10.54 18.63
CA GLY A 138 5.02 9.87 19.84
C GLY A 138 4.18 8.63 19.56
N SER A 139 3.84 7.96 20.66
CA SER A 139 3.01 6.77 20.64
C SER A 139 1.58 7.07 20.21
N TYR A 140 1.02 6.21 19.37
CA TYR A 140 -0.39 6.26 19.00
C TYR A 140 -0.94 4.85 18.79
N VAL A 141 -2.25 4.72 18.67
CA VAL A 141 -2.91 3.44 18.40
C VAL A 141 -3.40 3.42 16.96
N LEU A 142 -3.01 2.38 16.21
CA LEU A 142 -3.66 2.01 14.97
C LEU A 142 -4.87 1.15 15.29
N VAL A 143 -6.06 1.59 14.90
CA VAL A 143 -7.33 0.91 15.21
C VAL A 143 -7.91 0.27 13.97
N ASN A 144 -8.24 -1.03 14.04
CA ASN A 144 -8.84 -1.77 12.94
C ASN A 144 -10.34 -1.44 12.81
N LEU A 145 -10.71 -0.67 11.80
CA LEU A 145 -12.10 -0.29 11.52
C LEU A 145 -12.81 -1.26 10.57
N ASN A 146 -12.07 -2.14 9.91
CA ASN A 146 -12.58 -3.09 8.91
C ASN A 146 -12.03 -4.50 9.14
N SER A 147 -12.45 -5.13 10.25
CA SER A 147 -11.96 -6.44 10.69
C SER A 147 -12.34 -7.60 9.76
N GLN A 148 -13.19 -7.39 8.78
CA GLN A 148 -13.55 -8.40 7.78
C GLN A 148 -12.70 -8.32 6.52
N HIS A 149 -11.93 -7.24 6.34
CA HIS A 149 -11.11 -7.07 5.16
C HIS A 149 -9.85 -7.93 5.21
N PHE A 150 -9.51 -8.60 4.11
CA PHE A 150 -8.32 -9.47 4.03
C PHE A 150 -7.05 -8.79 4.53
N ILE A 151 -6.84 -7.52 4.17
CA ILE A 151 -5.63 -6.77 4.53
C ILE A 151 -5.46 -6.66 6.04
N THR A 152 -6.54 -6.41 6.77
CA THR A 152 -6.49 -6.18 8.22
C THR A 152 -6.74 -7.43 9.05
N ASN A 153 -7.14 -8.54 8.43
CA ASN A 153 -7.55 -9.73 9.16
C ASN A 153 -6.61 -10.93 8.96
N HIS A 154 -6.04 -11.11 7.75
CA HIS A 154 -5.31 -12.33 7.43
C HIS A 154 -3.97 -12.41 8.19
N ASN A 155 -3.87 -13.35 9.15
CA ASN A 155 -2.68 -13.56 10.01
C ASN A 155 -2.22 -12.29 10.74
N VAL A 156 -3.14 -11.43 11.14
CA VAL A 156 -2.86 -10.23 11.96
C VAL A 156 -3.47 -10.43 13.32
N ASP A 157 -2.64 -10.33 14.35
CA ASP A 157 -3.07 -10.35 15.74
C ASP A 157 -3.19 -8.92 16.28
N TRP A 158 -4.41 -8.58 16.71
CA TRP A 158 -4.74 -7.26 17.23
C TRP A 158 -4.80 -7.33 18.76
N ASP A 159 -3.77 -6.83 19.42
CA ASP A 159 -3.47 -7.06 20.85
C ASP A 159 -4.58 -6.65 21.80
N GLN A 160 -5.23 -5.50 21.55
CA GLN A 160 -6.12 -4.87 22.52
C GLN A 160 -7.35 -4.26 21.85
N LYS A 161 -8.34 -3.89 22.68
CA LYS A 161 -9.52 -3.15 22.24
C LYS A 161 -9.53 -1.74 22.80
N PHE A 162 -9.70 -0.77 21.93
CA PHE A 162 -9.71 0.66 22.24
C PHE A 162 -11.09 1.26 21.96
N THR A 163 -11.54 2.15 22.86
CA THR A 163 -12.71 2.97 22.57
C THR A 163 -12.38 3.96 21.47
N TYR A 164 -13.16 3.94 20.41
CA TYR A 164 -12.94 4.77 19.24
C TYR A 164 -14.26 5.31 18.71
N THR A 165 -14.24 6.60 18.35
CA THR A 165 -15.34 7.29 17.68
C THR A 165 -14.88 7.64 16.27
N PRO A 166 -15.39 6.94 15.22
CA PRO A 166 -15.04 7.24 13.85
C PRO A 166 -15.32 8.70 13.50
N SER A 167 -14.36 9.39 12.89
CA SER A 167 -14.50 10.81 12.54
C SER A 167 -15.57 11.01 11.45
N ASP A 168 -15.67 10.07 10.53
CA ASP A 168 -16.64 10.11 9.44
C ASP A 168 -18.04 9.62 9.87
N TYR A 169 -18.13 8.89 11.01
CA TYR A 169 -19.39 8.32 11.56
C TYR A 169 -19.44 8.44 13.09
N PRO A 170 -19.61 9.65 13.66
CA PRO A 170 -19.51 9.88 15.11
C PRO A 170 -20.50 9.08 15.99
N SER A 171 -21.63 8.66 15.42
CA SER A 171 -22.62 7.84 16.13
C SER A 171 -22.20 6.37 16.32
N SER A 172 -21.10 5.95 15.72
CA SER A 172 -20.60 4.56 15.73
C SER A 172 -19.53 4.31 16.79
N GLN A 173 -19.55 5.06 17.92
CA GLN A 173 -18.60 4.82 19.00
C GLN A 173 -18.73 3.39 19.54
N ARG A 174 -17.62 2.67 19.58
CA ARG A 174 -17.52 1.32 20.15
C ARG A 174 -16.06 0.95 20.43
N LYS A 175 -15.84 -0.26 20.93
CA LYS A 175 -14.49 -0.82 21.08
C LYS A 175 -14.06 -1.51 19.78
N TYR A 176 -12.90 -1.13 19.29
CA TYR A 176 -12.26 -1.71 18.11
C TYR A 176 -10.92 -2.35 18.48
N PRO A 177 -10.52 -3.42 17.78
CA PRO A 177 -9.17 -3.96 17.93
C PRO A 177 -8.10 -2.93 17.51
N GLY A 178 -6.96 -2.93 18.15
CA GLY A 178 -5.89 -1.98 17.82
C GLY A 178 -4.50 -2.47 18.21
N ILE A 179 -3.49 -1.82 17.66
CA ILE A 179 -2.07 -2.03 17.92
C ILE A 179 -1.48 -0.69 18.36
N THR A 180 -0.75 -0.67 19.48
CA THR A 180 -0.05 0.51 19.96
C THR A 180 1.33 0.60 19.29
N LEU A 181 1.62 1.75 18.66
CA LEU A 181 2.92 2.08 18.10
C LEU A 181 3.80 2.75 19.17
N GLY A 182 5.12 2.60 19.06
CA GLY A 182 6.09 3.07 20.02
C GLY A 182 6.18 4.60 20.13
N ALA A 183 6.93 5.07 21.15
CA ALA A 183 7.14 6.50 21.38
C ALA A 183 8.07 7.14 20.34
N ASP A 184 8.79 6.32 19.58
CA ASP A 184 9.65 6.71 18.46
C ASP A 184 8.90 6.77 17.12
N SER A 185 7.60 6.52 17.13
CA SER A 185 6.74 6.62 15.95
C SER A 185 6.24 8.06 15.69
N GLU A 186 5.52 8.26 14.62
CA GLU A 186 4.96 9.55 14.20
C GLU A 186 3.56 9.38 13.64
N VAL A 187 2.70 10.37 13.86
CA VAL A 187 1.35 10.42 13.34
C VAL A 187 1.11 11.69 12.52
N PHE A 188 0.37 11.56 11.41
CA PHE A 188 -0.09 12.69 10.60
C PHE A 188 -1.55 12.99 10.88
N LEU A 189 -1.81 14.21 11.36
CA LEU A 189 -3.15 14.66 11.72
C LEU A 189 -3.80 15.42 10.55
N ASN A 190 -5.11 15.25 10.41
CA ASN A 190 -6.00 16.08 9.57
C ASN A 190 -5.71 16.08 8.07
N HIS A 191 -5.05 15.06 7.50
CA HIS A 191 -5.09 14.95 6.04
C HIS A 191 -6.53 14.67 5.57
N LYS A 192 -6.97 15.34 4.50
CA LYS A 192 -8.35 15.31 4.03
C LYS A 192 -8.49 14.62 2.67
N PHE A 193 -9.55 13.85 2.51
CA PHE A 193 -9.93 13.28 1.22
C PHE A 193 -10.65 14.35 0.38
N THR A 194 -10.36 14.42 -0.92
CA THR A 194 -10.81 15.52 -1.79
C THR A 194 -11.47 15.07 -3.09
N ASP A 195 -11.31 13.85 -3.48
CA ASP A 195 -11.64 13.42 -4.83
C ASP A 195 -13.08 12.94 -5.02
N GLY A 196 -13.89 12.93 -3.97
CA GLY A 196 -15.28 12.45 -4.04
C GLY A 196 -15.41 10.97 -4.45
N ARG A 197 -14.31 10.26 -4.72
CA ARG A 197 -14.27 8.85 -5.02
C ARG A 197 -14.32 8.05 -3.74
N GLU A 198 -14.96 6.91 -3.80
CA GLU A 198 -15.04 6.03 -2.65
C GLU A 198 -13.65 5.55 -2.23
N LYS A 199 -13.29 5.79 -0.98
CA LYS A 199 -12.14 5.20 -0.32
C LYS A 199 -12.61 4.18 0.71
N THR A 200 -12.05 2.98 0.68
CA THR A 200 -12.27 2.00 1.73
C THR A 200 -11.33 2.29 2.88
N VAL A 201 -11.87 2.78 3.99
CA VAL A 201 -11.10 2.96 5.23
C VAL A 201 -10.87 1.61 5.87
N LEU A 202 -9.62 1.30 6.17
CA LEU A 202 -9.18 0.07 6.83
C LEU A 202 -8.91 0.29 8.32
N CYS A 203 -8.17 1.37 8.64
CA CYS A 203 -7.77 1.67 10.00
C CYS A 203 -7.95 3.16 10.31
N GLY A 204 -8.27 3.42 11.57
CA GLY A 204 -8.19 4.74 12.19
C GLY A 204 -6.96 4.88 13.08
N ILE A 205 -6.78 6.06 13.64
CA ILE A 205 -5.77 6.36 14.64
C ILE A 205 -6.40 6.92 15.90
N VAL A 206 -5.79 6.62 17.05
CA VAL A 206 -6.00 7.34 18.31
C VAL A 206 -4.68 7.92 18.75
N TYR A 207 -4.57 9.22 18.78
CA TYR A 207 -3.41 9.94 19.29
C TYR A 207 -3.82 10.90 20.38
N ARG A 208 -3.15 10.83 21.53
CA ARG A 208 -3.30 11.80 22.60
C ARG A 208 -2.09 12.71 22.62
N ASP A 209 -2.31 13.96 22.29
CA ASP A 209 -1.28 14.99 22.35
C ASP A 209 -0.83 15.21 23.81
N PRO A 210 0.45 14.98 24.11
CA PRO A 210 0.95 15.13 25.49
C PRO A 210 0.98 16.59 25.96
N GLU A 211 1.07 17.55 25.05
CA GLU A 211 1.15 18.97 25.39
C GLU A 211 -0.23 19.56 25.67
N SER A 212 -1.19 19.36 24.79
CA SER A 212 -2.55 19.89 24.92
C SER A 212 -3.50 18.95 25.69
N GLY A 213 -3.14 17.70 25.88
CA GLY A 213 -4.00 16.66 26.41
C GLY A 213 -5.17 16.26 25.52
N LYS A 214 -5.28 16.85 24.31
CA LYS A 214 -6.34 16.57 23.34
C LYS A 214 -6.16 15.19 22.73
N THR A 215 -7.26 14.47 22.58
CA THR A 215 -7.28 13.18 21.88
C THR A 215 -7.85 13.36 20.48
N TYR A 216 -7.08 12.89 19.48
CA TYR A 216 -7.47 12.86 18.09
C TYR A 216 -7.87 11.43 17.71
N MET A 217 -9.04 11.27 17.12
CA MET A 217 -9.51 10.02 16.52
C MET A 217 -9.85 10.31 15.07
N GLN A 218 -9.16 9.67 14.13
CA GLN A 218 -9.29 9.99 12.71
C GLN A 218 -9.27 8.71 11.87
N ASP A 219 -10.23 8.58 10.95
CA ASP A 219 -10.37 7.43 10.04
C ASP A 219 -9.34 7.50 8.91
N ARG A 220 -8.07 7.66 9.27
CA ARG A 220 -6.96 8.00 8.35
C ARG A 220 -5.72 7.13 8.55
N GLY A 221 -5.80 6.08 9.40
CA GLY A 221 -4.65 5.22 9.69
C GLY A 221 -4.24 4.31 8.53
N ALA A 222 -5.21 3.83 7.75
CA ALA A 222 -4.99 3.09 6.50
C ALA A 222 -6.24 3.16 5.63
N TRP A 223 -6.04 3.20 4.30
CA TRP A 223 -7.15 3.24 3.34
C TRP A 223 -6.75 2.70 1.96
N ILE A 224 -7.75 2.31 1.18
CA ILE A 224 -7.64 1.87 -0.20
C ILE A 224 -8.35 2.84 -1.11
N LYS A 225 -7.80 3.05 -2.30
CA LYS A 225 -8.40 3.83 -3.39
C LYS A 225 -8.20 3.12 -4.72
N LYS A 226 -9.25 3.04 -5.50
CA LYS A 226 -9.17 2.69 -6.92
C LYS A 226 -8.56 3.85 -7.71
N GLN A 227 -7.64 3.53 -8.64
CA GLN A 227 -7.02 4.52 -9.51
C GLN A 227 -6.76 3.93 -10.90
N GLY A 228 -7.60 4.28 -11.87
CA GLY A 228 -7.63 3.59 -13.16
C GLY A 228 -7.99 2.12 -12.96
N ASP A 229 -7.23 1.22 -13.56
CA ASP A 229 -7.39 -0.22 -13.40
C ASP A 229 -6.70 -0.76 -12.14
N GLY A 230 -5.82 0.04 -11.53
CA GLY A 230 -5.05 -0.34 -10.35
C GLY A 230 -5.61 0.13 -9.02
N THR A 231 -4.76 0.07 -8.01
CA THR A 231 -5.15 0.33 -6.62
C THR A 231 -4.02 0.96 -5.84
N ILE A 232 -4.34 1.97 -5.05
CA ILE A 232 -3.48 2.57 -4.04
C ILE A 232 -3.91 2.02 -2.68
N VAL A 233 -2.94 1.62 -1.85
CA VAL A 233 -3.15 1.31 -0.43
C VAL A 233 -2.19 2.18 0.37
N TYR A 234 -2.71 2.93 1.33
CA TYR A 234 -1.91 3.77 2.22
C TYR A 234 -1.92 3.21 3.65
N PHE A 235 -0.77 3.28 4.30
CA PHE A 235 -0.60 2.99 5.73
C PHE A 235 0.15 4.11 6.43
N MET A 236 -0.39 4.58 7.55
CA MET A 236 0.24 5.59 8.39
C MET A 236 1.42 5.05 9.23
N PRO A 237 1.38 3.85 9.83
CA PRO A 237 2.54 3.31 10.54
C PRO A 237 3.77 3.22 9.64
N GLY A 238 4.97 3.43 10.24
CA GLY A 238 6.22 3.21 9.54
C GLY A 238 7.24 4.34 9.64
N HIS A 239 7.14 5.24 10.64
CA HIS A 239 8.17 6.25 10.88
C HIS A 239 9.47 5.62 11.35
N ALA A 240 9.41 4.80 12.39
CA ALA A 240 10.56 4.18 13.02
C ALA A 240 10.83 2.77 12.49
N VAL A 241 12.06 2.30 12.67
CA VAL A 241 12.43 0.90 12.43
C VAL A 241 11.60 -0.05 13.27
N SER A 242 11.29 0.32 14.52
CA SER A 242 10.47 -0.43 15.45
C SER A 242 9.05 -0.70 14.94
N ASP A 243 8.47 0.21 14.14
CA ASP A 243 7.16 0.01 13.53
C ASP A 243 7.16 -1.21 12.59
N TYR A 244 8.24 -1.40 11.81
CA TYR A 244 8.38 -2.56 10.91
C TYR A 244 8.87 -3.83 11.62
N GLN A 245 9.49 -3.71 12.81
CA GLN A 245 9.79 -4.84 13.67
C GLN A 245 8.53 -5.44 14.33
N ASN A 246 7.45 -4.66 14.39
CA ASN A 246 6.13 -5.19 14.74
C ASN A 246 5.62 -6.06 13.58
N GLU A 247 5.62 -7.38 13.80
CA GLU A 247 5.24 -8.35 12.78
C GLU A 247 3.82 -8.15 12.26
N ASN A 248 2.89 -7.66 13.10
CA ASN A 248 1.52 -7.38 12.68
C ASN A 248 1.45 -6.21 11.69
N ILE A 249 2.26 -5.16 11.89
CA ILE A 249 2.34 -4.05 10.93
C ILE A 249 2.93 -4.55 9.60
N SER A 250 4.04 -5.28 9.64
CA SER A 250 4.64 -5.88 8.43
C SER A 250 3.69 -6.88 7.74
N GLN A 251 2.89 -7.63 8.51
CA GLN A 251 1.89 -8.57 7.99
C GLN A 251 0.75 -7.84 7.27
N ILE A 252 0.25 -6.71 7.79
CA ILE A 252 -0.77 -5.90 7.12
C ILE A 252 -0.25 -5.40 5.77
N ILE A 253 1.01 -4.97 5.68
CA ILE A 253 1.64 -4.54 4.42
C ILE A 253 1.78 -5.72 3.45
N LEU A 254 2.23 -6.89 3.93
CA LEU A 254 2.28 -8.11 3.12
C LEU A 254 0.90 -8.50 2.58
N ASN A 255 -0.14 -8.38 3.41
CA ASN A 255 -1.51 -8.63 2.98
C ASN A 255 -1.95 -7.65 1.88
N ALA A 256 -1.59 -6.37 1.98
CA ALA A 256 -1.87 -5.39 0.93
C ALA A 256 -1.20 -5.74 -0.40
N ILE A 257 0.04 -6.24 -0.36
CA ILE A 257 0.77 -6.71 -1.53
C ILE A 257 0.08 -7.94 -2.15
N ARG A 258 -0.47 -8.83 -1.33
CA ARG A 258 -1.12 -10.07 -1.76
C ARG A 258 -2.58 -9.93 -2.14
N TRP A 259 -3.27 -8.97 -1.52
CA TRP A 259 -4.69 -8.78 -1.73
C TRP A 259 -5.03 -8.62 -3.21
N SER A 260 -6.07 -9.30 -3.66
CA SER A 260 -6.67 -9.08 -4.98
C SER A 260 -8.07 -8.56 -4.77
N SER A 261 -8.40 -7.42 -5.39
CA SER A 261 -9.78 -7.00 -5.51
C SER A 261 -10.48 -7.98 -6.46
N THR A 262 -10.93 -9.13 -5.94
CA THR A 262 -11.87 -9.95 -6.70
C THR A 262 -13.08 -9.09 -6.96
N ARG A 263 -13.37 -8.75 -8.21
CA ARG A 263 -14.71 -8.33 -8.60
C ARG A 263 -15.64 -9.46 -8.13
N SER A 264 -16.47 -9.20 -7.13
CA SER A 264 -17.67 -10.00 -6.95
C SER A 264 -18.42 -9.95 -8.30
N ARG A 265 -18.44 -11.07 -8.99
CA ARG A 265 -19.27 -11.25 -10.18
C ARG A 265 -20.73 -11.32 -9.72
#